data_77b8d629b7416d64f50f165d7e0bb8cd
#
_entry.id   77b8d629b7416d64f50f165d7e0bb8cd
#
_cell.length_a   1.000
_cell.length_b   1.000
_cell.length_c   1.000
_cell.angle_alpha   90.00
_cell.angle_beta   90.00
_cell.angle_gamma   90.00
#
_symmetry.space_group_name_H-M   'P 1'
#
loop_
_entity.id
_entity.type
_entity.pdbx_description
1 polymer ?
#
loop_
_entity_poly.entity_id
_entity_poly.type
_entity_poly.pdbx_seq_one_letter_code
_entity_poly.pdbx_strand_id
1 'polypeptide(L)'
;MLMKTRFALFFPALAGLTLVAAGLCRAGGEQLDAGAKAQVDPSAKGPATIDVSKYPAGIQENYNVFSQKCSQCHNLSRPINSDYVLPDEWFHCIGRMKRRSGSNIGSSEEGRLYDFLVYDSSVRKRDKLDAKLQVLTLDAQRKAEDKIKEVAAKYQ
;
A
#
# COMPACT_ATOMS: atom_id res chain seq x y z
N MET A 1 -24.20 -74.07 -37.99
CA MET A 1 -22.91 -74.79 -37.77
C MET A 1 -22.09 -73.93 -36.81
N LEU A 2 -22.10 -74.36 -35.61
CA LEU A 2 -20.92 -74.74 -34.77
C LEU A 2 -19.82 -73.68 -34.72
N MET A 3 -19.30 -73.17 -33.61
CA MET A 3 -18.94 -73.94 -32.42
C MET A 3 -18.69 -72.92 -31.25
N LYS A 4 -19.11 -73.32 -30.06
CA LYS A 4 -18.80 -72.78 -28.77
C LYS A 4 -17.29 -72.83 -28.47
N THR A 5 -16.72 -71.81 -27.84
CA THR A 5 -15.67 -72.10 -26.88
C THR A 5 -15.73 -71.03 -25.73
N ARG A 6 -16.06 -71.56 -24.58
CA ARG A 6 -15.97 -70.85 -23.31
C ARG A 6 -14.49 -70.81 -22.85
N PHE A 7 -14.01 -69.64 -22.48
CA PHE A 7 -12.80 -69.57 -21.67
C PHE A 7 -13.12 -68.74 -20.42
N ALA A 8 -13.22 -69.46 -19.33
CA ALA A 8 -13.26 -68.85 -18.01
C ALA A 8 -11.82 -68.57 -17.57
N LEU A 9 -11.52 -67.35 -17.23
CA LEU A 9 -10.29 -67.00 -16.52
C LEU A 9 -10.58 -66.17 -15.29
N PHE A 10 -10.17 -66.74 -14.19
CA PHE A 10 -10.19 -66.27 -12.86
C PHE A 10 -9.55 -64.87 -12.72
N PHE A 11 -10.26 -63.96 -12.05
CA PHE A 11 -9.69 -62.72 -11.54
C PHE A 11 -9.45 -62.88 -10.04
N PRO A 12 -8.21 -62.69 -9.55
CA PRO A 12 -7.99 -62.49 -8.15
C PRO A 12 -8.27 -61.07 -7.75
N ALA A 13 -9.06 -60.87 -6.72
CA ALA A 13 -9.31 -59.62 -6.05
C ALA A 13 -8.02 -59.02 -5.48
N LEU A 14 -7.54 -57.91 -6.00
CA LEU A 14 -6.58 -57.08 -5.34
C LEU A 14 -7.31 -55.87 -4.69
N ALA A 15 -7.42 -55.95 -3.38
CA ALA A 15 -7.88 -54.83 -2.58
C ALA A 15 -6.84 -53.68 -2.66
N GLY A 16 -7.09 -52.70 -3.51
CA GLY A 16 -6.33 -51.45 -3.58
C GLY A 16 -6.83 -50.48 -2.52
N LEU A 17 -6.03 -50.31 -1.46
CA LEU A 17 -6.19 -49.30 -0.44
C LEU A 17 -5.94 -47.94 -1.06
N THR A 18 -7.00 -47.22 -1.46
CA THR A 18 -6.87 -45.79 -1.88
C THR A 18 -6.67 -44.91 -0.67
N LEU A 19 -5.42 -44.53 -0.43
CA LEU A 19 -5.10 -43.40 0.43
C LEU A 19 -5.65 -42.12 -0.19
N VAL A 20 -6.75 -41.62 0.35
CA VAL A 20 -7.22 -40.27 0.10
C VAL A 20 -6.25 -39.33 0.81
N ALA A 21 -5.26 -38.84 0.08
CA ALA A 21 -4.45 -37.72 0.54
C ALA A 21 -5.36 -36.48 0.54
N ALA A 22 -5.90 -36.15 1.71
CA ALA A 22 -6.53 -34.86 1.95
C ALA A 22 -5.46 -33.78 1.76
N GLY A 23 -5.43 -33.23 0.55
CA GLY A 23 -4.64 -32.02 0.27
C GLY A 23 -5.18 -30.88 1.11
N LEU A 24 -4.53 -30.60 2.25
CA LEU A 24 -4.69 -29.33 2.92
C LEU A 24 -4.24 -28.26 1.92
N CYS A 25 -5.20 -27.54 1.34
CA CYS A 25 -4.95 -26.22 0.76
C CYS A 25 -4.47 -25.33 1.91
N ARG A 26 -3.18 -25.34 2.14
CA ARG A 26 -2.52 -24.31 2.92
C ARG A 26 -2.69 -23.06 2.09
N ALA A 27 -3.59 -22.17 2.52
CA ALA A 27 -3.58 -20.77 2.09
C ALA A 27 -2.20 -20.23 2.49
N GLY A 28 -1.28 -20.30 1.55
CA GLY A 28 0.02 -19.65 1.65
C GLY A 28 -0.23 -18.16 1.62
N GLY A 29 -0.43 -17.55 2.79
CA GLY A 29 -0.14 -16.15 2.95
C GLY A 29 1.33 -16.00 2.56
N GLU A 30 1.56 -15.48 1.37
CA GLU A 30 2.89 -15.13 0.89
C GLU A 30 3.46 -14.12 1.87
N GLN A 31 4.18 -14.63 2.84
CA GLN A 31 5.05 -13.84 3.68
C GLN A 31 6.11 -13.29 2.74
N LEU A 32 5.93 -12.01 2.33
CA LEU A 32 6.96 -11.26 1.60
C LEU A 32 8.29 -11.50 2.29
N ASP A 33 9.18 -12.10 1.53
CA ASP A 33 10.49 -12.57 1.96
C ASP A 33 11.19 -11.54 2.87
N ALA A 34 11.64 -11.99 4.02
CA ALA A 34 12.41 -11.19 4.97
C ALA A 34 13.69 -10.60 4.36
N GLY A 35 14.19 -11.17 3.25
CA GLY A 35 15.32 -10.66 2.48
C GLY A 35 15.02 -9.35 1.72
N ALA A 36 13.78 -9.14 1.28
CA ALA A 36 13.35 -7.87 0.67
C ALA A 36 13.21 -6.73 1.70
N LYS A 37 13.19 -7.05 2.99
CA LYS A 37 13.14 -6.08 4.10
C LYS A 37 14.49 -5.49 4.47
N ALA A 38 15.59 -5.96 3.90
CA ALA A 38 16.93 -5.64 4.39
C ALA A 38 17.61 -4.45 3.71
N GLN A 39 17.01 -3.80 2.74
CA GLN A 39 17.44 -2.44 2.38
C GLN A 39 16.78 -1.49 3.39
N VAL A 40 17.47 -1.31 4.51
CA VAL A 40 17.05 -0.43 5.61
C VAL A 40 17.16 1.02 5.12
N ASP A 41 16.11 1.47 4.44
CA ASP A 41 15.87 2.90 4.26
C ASP A 41 15.68 3.51 5.67
N PRO A 42 16.49 4.50 6.08
CA PRO A 42 16.32 5.14 7.38
C PRO A 42 14.91 5.67 7.62
N SER A 43 14.21 6.07 6.55
CA SER A 43 12.81 6.51 6.60
C SER A 43 11.81 5.36 6.79
N ALA A 44 12.23 4.10 6.62
CA ALA A 44 11.43 2.93 6.92
C ALA A 44 11.42 2.57 8.42
N LYS A 45 12.17 3.30 9.26
CA LYS A 45 12.13 3.17 10.71
C LYS A 45 10.93 3.91 11.28
N GLY A 46 10.21 3.28 12.21
CA GLY A 46 9.05 3.88 12.85
C GLY A 46 7.72 3.23 12.48
N PRO A 47 6.59 3.80 12.93
CA PRO A 47 5.28 3.22 12.73
C PRO A 47 4.90 3.15 11.25
N ALA A 48 4.23 2.07 10.87
CA ALA A 48 3.67 1.88 9.52
C ALA A 48 2.19 2.27 9.43
N THR A 49 1.62 2.80 10.51
CA THR A 49 0.23 3.23 10.60
C THR A 49 0.14 4.59 11.28
N ILE A 50 -0.94 5.31 10.99
CA ILE A 50 -1.27 6.61 11.59
C ILE A 50 -2.66 6.49 12.23
N ASP A 51 -2.82 7.00 13.45
CA ASP A 51 -4.14 7.22 14.02
C ASP A 51 -4.78 8.45 13.38
N VAL A 52 -5.74 8.21 12.51
CA VAL A 52 -6.50 9.25 11.80
C VAL A 52 -7.89 9.48 12.39
N SER A 53 -8.22 8.92 13.56
CA SER A 53 -9.56 8.98 14.16
C SER A 53 -10.03 10.40 14.42
N LYS A 54 -9.10 11.34 14.60
CA LYS A 54 -9.37 12.77 14.83
C LYS A 54 -9.34 13.63 13.57
N TYR A 55 -9.08 13.02 12.40
CA TYR A 55 -9.07 13.75 11.14
C TYR A 55 -10.49 13.87 10.58
N PRO A 56 -10.79 14.87 9.73
CA PRO A 56 -12.06 14.93 9.01
C PRO A 56 -12.36 13.62 8.25
N ALA A 57 -13.63 13.24 8.14
CA ALA A 57 -14.05 11.97 7.54
C ALA A 57 -13.48 11.76 6.13
N GLY A 58 -13.50 12.77 5.28
CA GLY A 58 -12.94 12.67 3.93
C GLY A 58 -11.42 12.49 3.92
N ILE A 59 -10.69 12.98 4.92
CA ILE A 59 -9.24 12.71 5.08
C ILE A 59 -9.01 11.27 5.58
N GLN A 60 -9.89 10.73 6.44
CA GLN A 60 -9.83 9.33 6.84
C GLN A 60 -10.05 8.39 5.64
N GLU A 61 -11.00 8.72 4.75
CA GLU A 61 -11.20 8.00 3.49
C GLU A 61 -9.98 8.07 2.58
N ASN A 62 -9.32 9.22 2.51
CA ASN A 62 -8.09 9.39 1.74
C ASN A 62 -6.92 8.62 2.35
N TYR A 63 -6.86 8.46 3.67
CA TYR A 63 -5.91 7.55 4.34
C TYR A 63 -6.10 6.09 3.91
N ASN A 64 -7.34 5.64 3.71
CA ASN A 64 -7.60 4.30 3.20
C ASN A 64 -7.02 4.13 1.78
N VAL A 65 -7.18 5.13 0.90
CA VAL A 65 -6.56 5.12 -0.43
C VAL A 65 -5.03 5.12 -0.33
N PHE A 66 -4.46 5.95 0.53
CA PHE A 66 -3.03 5.98 0.81
C PHE A 66 -2.52 4.60 1.26
N SER A 67 -3.20 3.98 2.21
CA SER A 67 -2.80 2.67 2.74
C SER A 67 -2.84 1.59 1.66
N GLN A 68 -3.89 1.57 0.83
CA GLN A 68 -4.04 0.59 -0.24
C GLN A 68 -3.04 0.78 -1.38
N LYS A 69 -2.82 2.03 -1.82
CA LYS A 69 -1.99 2.31 -3.00
C LYS A 69 -0.49 2.30 -2.69
N CYS A 70 -0.10 2.89 -1.57
CA CYS A 70 1.33 3.00 -1.24
C CYS A 70 1.92 1.69 -0.69
N SER A 71 1.11 0.81 -0.07
CA SER A 71 1.58 -0.49 0.43
C SER A 71 1.89 -1.51 -0.66
N GLN A 72 1.46 -1.28 -1.89
CA GLN A 72 1.68 -2.22 -3.00
C GLN A 72 3.16 -2.41 -3.35
N CYS A 73 4.01 -1.43 -3.11
CA CYS A 73 5.40 -1.45 -3.54
C CYS A 73 6.41 -1.36 -2.39
N HIS A 74 6.04 -0.83 -1.23
CA HIS A 74 6.93 -0.67 -0.08
C HIS A 74 6.15 -0.54 1.23
N ASN A 75 6.84 -0.66 2.35
CA ASN A 75 6.24 -0.46 3.66
C ASN A 75 5.77 0.99 3.84
N LEU A 76 4.61 1.19 4.45
CA LEU A 76 4.02 2.51 4.71
C LEU A 76 4.86 3.35 5.69
N SER A 77 5.69 2.74 6.52
CA SER A 77 6.62 3.50 7.38
C SER A 77 7.50 4.47 6.58
N ARG A 78 7.82 4.13 5.31
CA ARG A 78 8.65 4.97 4.44
C ARG A 78 8.03 6.34 4.14
N PRO A 79 6.83 6.48 3.58
CA PRO A 79 6.20 7.80 3.40
C PRO A 79 5.78 8.43 4.73
N ILE A 80 5.29 7.64 5.70
CA ILE A 80 4.82 8.13 7.00
C ILE A 80 5.93 8.85 7.77
N ASN A 81 7.15 8.29 7.78
CA ASN A 81 8.27 8.82 8.56
C ASN A 81 9.29 9.60 7.71
N SER A 82 8.98 9.83 6.42
CA SER A 82 9.83 10.66 5.56
C SER A 82 9.93 12.10 6.06
N ASP A 83 10.93 12.81 5.58
CA ASP A 83 11.10 14.25 5.84
C ASP A 83 10.28 15.13 4.90
N TYR A 84 9.47 14.55 4.03
CA TYR A 84 8.53 15.28 3.18
C TYR A 84 7.40 15.86 4.02
N VAL A 85 7.18 17.17 3.87
CA VAL A 85 6.13 17.91 4.57
C VAL A 85 5.53 19.02 3.69
N LEU A 86 6.29 19.52 2.71
CA LEU A 86 5.81 20.58 1.82
C LEU A 86 4.87 20.03 0.73
N PRO A 87 3.84 20.79 0.32
CA PRO A 87 2.94 20.39 -0.76
C PRO A 87 3.66 19.98 -2.06
N ASP A 88 4.68 20.73 -2.48
CA ASP A 88 5.46 20.44 -3.68
C ASP A 88 6.28 19.14 -3.55
N GLU A 89 6.82 18.85 -2.37
CA GLU A 89 7.53 17.57 -2.12
C GLU A 89 6.59 16.39 -2.33
N TRP A 90 5.36 16.48 -1.83
CA TRP A 90 4.34 15.44 -1.99
C TRP A 90 3.86 15.32 -3.44
N PHE A 91 3.61 16.44 -4.10
CA PHE A 91 3.24 16.45 -5.52
C PHE A 91 4.29 15.70 -6.36
N HIS A 92 5.56 16.05 -6.20
CA HIS A 92 6.64 15.38 -6.93
C HIS A 92 6.84 13.92 -6.51
N CYS A 93 6.65 13.60 -5.24
CA CYS A 93 6.74 12.22 -4.73
C CYS A 93 5.67 11.32 -5.39
N ILE A 94 4.40 11.72 -5.33
CA ILE A 94 3.28 10.99 -5.92
C ILE A 94 3.49 10.84 -7.42
N GLY A 95 3.88 11.91 -8.12
CA GLY A 95 4.17 11.88 -9.55
C GLY A 95 5.29 10.89 -9.91
N ARG A 96 6.33 10.76 -9.08
CA ARG A 96 7.36 9.71 -9.26
C ARG A 96 6.79 8.31 -9.06
N MET A 97 5.97 8.10 -8.03
CA MET A 97 5.35 6.78 -7.76
C MET A 97 4.39 6.40 -8.90
N LYS A 98 3.57 7.33 -9.38
CA LYS A 98 2.66 7.11 -10.51
C LYS A 98 3.37 6.64 -11.78
N ARG A 99 4.59 7.12 -12.03
CA ARG A 99 5.39 6.73 -13.21
C ARG A 99 6.14 5.41 -13.05
N ARG A 100 6.09 4.75 -11.89
CA ARG A 100 6.74 3.44 -11.69
C ARG A 100 5.96 2.35 -12.42
N SER A 101 6.68 1.40 -13.01
CA SER A 101 6.07 0.20 -13.59
C SER A 101 5.29 -0.55 -12.51
N GLY A 102 4.08 -0.99 -12.85
CA GLY A 102 3.18 -1.64 -11.90
C GLY A 102 2.44 -0.69 -10.95
N SER A 103 2.67 0.63 -11.05
CA SER A 103 1.87 1.60 -10.30
C SER A 103 0.41 1.57 -10.79
N ASN A 104 -0.52 1.55 -9.85
CA ASN A 104 -1.96 1.61 -10.11
C ASN A 104 -2.56 2.85 -9.44
N ILE A 105 -1.96 4.01 -9.72
CA ILE A 105 -2.42 5.32 -9.23
C ILE A 105 -3.06 6.07 -10.38
N GLY A 106 -4.39 6.13 -10.39
CA GLY A 106 -5.17 6.93 -11.33
C GLY A 106 -5.21 8.42 -10.92
N SER A 107 -5.79 9.27 -11.77
CA SER A 107 -5.83 10.71 -11.49
C SER A 107 -6.69 11.08 -10.29
N SER A 108 -7.76 10.33 -10.01
CA SER A 108 -8.60 10.54 -8.82
C SER A 108 -7.88 10.16 -7.53
N GLU A 109 -7.12 9.06 -7.55
CA GLU A 109 -6.33 8.66 -6.39
C GLU A 109 -5.15 9.59 -6.15
N GLU A 110 -4.54 10.13 -7.20
CA GLU A 110 -3.44 11.10 -7.09
C GLU A 110 -3.86 12.32 -6.23
N GLY A 111 -5.04 12.90 -6.51
CA GLY A 111 -5.57 14.00 -5.72
C GLY A 111 -5.86 13.63 -4.27
N ARG A 112 -6.45 12.46 -4.03
CA ARG A 112 -6.74 11.95 -2.68
C ARG A 112 -5.47 11.67 -1.87
N LEU A 113 -4.45 11.10 -2.50
CA LEU A 113 -3.14 10.88 -1.89
C LEU A 113 -2.48 12.20 -1.52
N TYR A 114 -2.52 13.18 -2.41
CA TYR A 114 -1.97 14.51 -2.17
C TYR A 114 -2.66 15.19 -0.99
N ASP A 115 -3.98 15.24 -0.99
CA ASP A 115 -4.76 15.87 0.07
C ASP A 115 -4.46 15.24 1.44
N PHE A 116 -4.42 13.90 1.49
CA PHE A 116 -4.07 13.20 2.74
C PHE A 116 -2.66 13.56 3.24
N LEU A 117 -1.66 13.47 2.37
CA LEU A 117 -0.26 13.67 2.76
C LEU A 117 0.04 15.12 3.15
N VAL A 118 -0.57 16.09 2.48
CA VAL A 118 -0.48 17.51 2.83
C VAL A 118 -1.17 17.79 4.17
N TYR A 119 -2.40 17.26 4.37
CA TYR A 119 -3.14 17.41 5.62
C TYR A 119 -2.38 16.76 6.80
N ASP A 120 -1.96 15.51 6.64
CA ASP A 120 -1.19 14.80 7.68
C ASP A 120 0.10 15.54 8.05
N SER A 121 0.78 16.10 7.06
CA SER A 121 2.00 16.90 7.29
C SER A 121 1.71 18.16 8.10
N SER A 122 0.58 18.81 7.85
CA SER A 122 0.21 20.05 8.56
C SER A 122 -0.26 19.80 10.00
N VAL A 123 -0.68 18.58 10.33
CA VAL A 123 -1.14 18.19 11.68
C VAL A 123 -0.05 17.45 12.45
N ARG A 124 0.40 16.31 11.92
CA ARG A 124 1.29 15.38 12.63
C ARG A 124 2.77 15.78 12.55
N LYS A 125 3.17 16.42 11.46
CA LYS A 125 4.58 16.85 11.23
C LYS A 125 4.75 18.36 11.31
N ARG A 126 3.94 19.05 12.11
CA ARG A 126 3.85 20.50 12.16
C ARG A 126 5.21 21.17 12.37
N ASP A 127 5.99 20.70 13.34
CA ASP A 127 7.28 21.30 13.65
C ASP A 127 8.27 21.23 12.46
N LYS A 128 8.27 20.09 11.74
CA LYS A 128 9.08 19.93 10.53
C LYS A 128 8.60 20.83 9.39
N LEU A 129 7.28 20.98 9.25
CA LEU A 129 6.68 21.84 8.24
C LEU A 129 7.06 23.30 8.50
N ASP A 130 6.88 23.78 9.72
CA ASP A 130 7.19 25.15 10.10
C ASP A 130 8.69 25.45 9.92
N ALA A 131 9.58 24.54 10.31
CA ALA A 131 11.02 24.70 10.07
C ALA A 131 11.36 24.79 8.57
N LYS A 132 10.70 24.00 7.71
CA LYS A 132 10.92 24.08 6.25
C LYS A 132 10.35 25.36 5.64
N LEU A 133 9.17 25.79 6.09
CA LEU A 133 8.57 27.04 5.60
C LEU A 133 9.46 28.25 5.87
N GLN A 134 10.11 28.31 7.04
CA GLN A 134 10.97 29.43 7.44
C GLN A 134 12.21 29.62 6.54
N VAL A 135 12.67 28.57 5.85
CA VAL A 135 13.86 28.66 4.99
C VAL A 135 13.52 28.88 3.51
N LEU A 136 12.22 28.94 3.18
CA LEU A 136 11.76 29.25 1.84
C LEU A 136 11.80 30.74 1.55
N THR A 137 11.81 31.12 0.27
CA THR A 137 11.50 32.50 -0.13
C THR A 137 10.06 32.85 0.23
N LEU A 138 9.77 34.12 0.48
CA LEU A 138 8.43 34.58 0.86
C LEU A 138 7.34 34.14 -0.15
N ASP A 139 7.66 34.11 -1.44
CA ASP A 139 6.72 33.67 -2.47
C ASP A 139 6.45 32.16 -2.40
N ALA A 140 7.50 31.35 -2.26
CA ALA A 140 7.40 29.91 -2.09
C ALA A 140 6.67 29.51 -0.79
N GLN A 141 6.96 30.22 0.31
CA GLN A 141 6.27 30.02 1.58
C GLN A 141 4.76 30.28 1.42
N ARG A 142 4.39 31.44 0.84
CA ARG A 142 2.98 31.80 0.62
C ARG A 142 2.25 30.74 -0.21
N LYS A 143 2.86 30.32 -1.32
CA LYS A 143 2.28 29.26 -2.16
C LYS A 143 2.06 27.95 -1.40
N ALA A 144 3.01 27.55 -0.58
CA ALA A 144 2.88 26.35 0.25
C ALA A 144 1.75 26.48 1.28
N GLU A 145 1.69 27.60 2.00
CA GLU A 145 0.63 27.89 2.98
C GLU A 145 -0.75 27.95 2.33
N ASP A 146 -0.88 28.54 1.16
CA ASP A 146 -2.17 28.60 0.43
C ASP A 146 -2.64 27.20 0.04
N LYS A 147 -1.75 26.32 -0.42
CA LYS A 147 -2.09 24.93 -0.71
C LYS A 147 -2.51 24.15 0.54
N ILE A 148 -1.85 24.34 1.65
CA ILE A 148 -2.21 23.71 2.92
C ILE A 148 -3.63 24.17 3.35
N LYS A 149 -3.91 25.48 3.28
CA LYS A 149 -5.23 26.04 3.59
C LYS A 149 -6.32 25.52 2.65
N GLU A 150 -6.03 25.44 1.34
CA GLU A 150 -6.94 24.89 0.32
C GLU A 150 -7.35 23.46 0.68
N VAL A 151 -6.36 22.61 0.99
CA VAL A 151 -6.63 21.22 1.39
C VAL A 151 -7.41 21.17 2.69
N ALA A 152 -7.05 21.95 3.71
CA ALA A 152 -7.76 21.96 4.98
C ALA A 152 -9.23 22.41 4.80
N ALA A 153 -9.48 23.46 4.01
CA ALA A 153 -10.82 23.99 3.77
C ALA A 153 -11.74 23.01 3.00
N LYS A 154 -11.16 22.16 2.14
CA LYS A 154 -11.91 21.17 1.36
C LYS A 154 -12.60 20.10 2.22
N TYR A 155 -12.11 19.86 3.44
CA TYR A 155 -12.55 18.76 4.31
C TYR A 155 -13.13 19.23 5.67
N GLN A 156 -13.42 20.52 5.80
CA GLN A 156 -14.08 21.09 6.99
C GLN A 156 -15.59 20.82 7.01
#